data_19a575da73f2fc452d6ae83dcbdde411
#
_entry.id   19a575da73f2fc452d6ae83dcbdde411
#
_cell.length_a   1.000
_cell.length_b   1.000
_cell.length_c   1.000
_cell.angle_alpha   90.00
_cell.angle_beta   90.00
_cell.angle_gamma   90.00
#
_symmetry.space_group_name_H-M   'P 1'
#
loop_
_entity.id
_entity.type
_entity.pdbx_description
1 polymer ?
#
loop_
_entity_poly.entity_id
_entity_poly.type
_entity_poly.pdbx_seq_one_letter_code
_entity_poly.pdbx_strand_id
1 'polypeptide(L)'
;MRQTTISKSPRVEVVDALRGFAVLAILLVHHVEHFIYPVYPDPAALPGWLNVLNEGVFTVVFGLFAGKSYSIFALLFGFTFYIQYTNQLAKGKDFSYRFLWRLLLLTLFATLNAAFYPAGDVLLLYAIVGIVLFIVRKWSDKAVLITAILFLLQPVEWYHYIASLFNPDHQLPDLGVGAMYTEMAEHTKRGDLWNFIWQNVTLGQKASLLWAVGAGRYVQTCGLFMLGMLIGRRKLFVPSEANTRFWIKTLIVTAIAFGPLYQIKVLLMDTADSAIVRQTAGVVFDMWQKFAFTFVLVASFVLLYQWEGFKRFTSILRSYGKMSLTNYVSQSFFGALIYFPIGLNLAPYCGYTVSMFIGIAFFFLQVRFCKWWAEHHKHGPLEGIWHKWTWVGSK
;
A
#
# COMPACT_ATOMS: atom_id res chain seq x y z
N MET A 1 -10.77 13.18 -42.42
CA MET A 1 -10.19 12.60 -41.18
C MET A 1 -9.85 13.73 -40.19
N ARG A 2 -10.66 13.94 -39.18
CA ARG A 2 -10.34 14.91 -38.11
C ARG A 2 -9.27 14.29 -37.25
N GLN A 3 -8.05 14.82 -37.29
CA GLN A 3 -7.01 14.59 -36.28
C GLN A 3 -7.53 15.15 -34.95
N THR A 4 -8.02 14.28 -34.08
CA THR A 4 -8.25 14.61 -32.69
C THR A 4 -6.88 14.82 -32.04
N THR A 5 -6.48 16.06 -31.90
CA THR A 5 -5.33 16.46 -31.10
C THR A 5 -5.57 16.00 -29.66
N ILE A 6 -4.97 14.87 -29.28
CA ILE A 6 -5.02 14.36 -27.92
C ILE A 6 -4.12 15.26 -27.09
N SER A 7 -4.73 16.24 -26.38
CA SER A 7 -4.00 17.09 -25.44
C SER A 7 -3.47 16.25 -24.27
N LYS A 8 -2.30 16.62 -23.74
CA LYS A 8 -1.77 16.02 -22.51
C LYS A 8 -2.85 16.10 -21.44
N SER A 9 -3.17 14.96 -20.80
CA SER A 9 -4.06 14.95 -19.65
C SER A 9 -3.48 15.87 -18.56
N PRO A 10 -4.22 16.88 -18.10
CA PRO A 10 -3.73 17.76 -17.05
C PRO A 10 -3.43 16.94 -15.80
N ARG A 11 -2.39 17.35 -15.06
CA ARG A 11 -2.02 16.69 -13.81
C ARG A 11 -3.15 16.86 -12.80
N VAL A 12 -3.60 15.75 -12.22
CA VAL A 12 -4.74 15.73 -11.30
C VAL A 12 -4.23 15.90 -9.87
N GLU A 13 -4.33 17.12 -9.32
CA GLU A 13 -3.77 17.49 -8.01
C GLU A 13 -4.28 16.65 -6.85
N VAL A 14 -5.57 16.26 -6.85
CA VAL A 14 -6.15 15.41 -5.83
C VAL A 14 -5.48 14.04 -5.77
N VAL A 15 -5.01 13.51 -6.89
CA VAL A 15 -4.29 12.23 -6.95
C VAL A 15 -2.92 12.33 -6.29
N ASP A 16 -2.18 13.44 -6.52
CA ASP A 16 -0.91 13.66 -5.85
C ASP A 16 -1.11 13.83 -4.32
N ALA A 17 -2.14 14.57 -3.91
CA ALA A 17 -2.47 14.74 -2.49
C ALA A 17 -2.91 13.42 -1.83
N LEU A 18 -3.77 12.63 -2.50
CA LEU A 18 -4.23 11.32 -2.02
C LEU A 18 -3.06 10.31 -1.94
N ARG A 19 -2.13 10.37 -2.88
CA ARG A 19 -0.90 9.56 -2.80
C ARG A 19 -0.04 9.97 -1.61
N GLY A 20 0.10 11.27 -1.35
CA GLY A 20 0.79 11.79 -0.17
C GLY A 20 0.12 11.34 1.13
N PHE A 21 -1.21 11.36 1.19
CA PHE A 21 -1.98 10.83 2.31
C PHE A 21 -1.70 9.34 2.53
N ALA A 22 -1.73 8.54 1.46
CA ALA A 22 -1.45 7.10 1.57
C ALA A 22 -0.03 6.81 2.08
N VAL A 23 0.99 7.54 1.60
CA VAL A 23 2.38 7.37 2.05
C VAL A 23 2.56 7.84 3.50
N LEU A 24 1.89 8.91 3.93
CA LEU A 24 1.86 9.32 5.35
C LEU A 24 1.20 8.25 6.23
N ALA A 25 0.06 7.71 5.79
CA ALA A 25 -0.64 6.67 6.53
C ALA A 25 0.21 5.38 6.64
N ILE A 26 0.92 5.01 5.58
CA ILE A 26 1.90 3.91 5.61
C ILE A 26 3.02 4.21 6.61
N LEU A 27 3.58 5.41 6.58
CA LEU A 27 4.63 5.84 7.53
C LEU A 27 4.19 5.63 8.98
N LEU A 28 2.98 6.07 9.34
CA LEU A 28 2.47 5.93 10.71
C LEU A 28 2.31 4.46 11.10
N VAL A 29 1.79 3.61 10.21
CA VAL A 29 1.69 2.16 10.45
C VAL A 29 3.08 1.54 10.63
N HIS A 30 4.06 1.91 9.79
CA HIS A 30 5.43 1.39 9.92
C HIS A 30 6.05 1.73 11.27
N HIS A 31 5.89 2.96 11.75
CA HIS A 31 6.43 3.39 13.05
C HIS A 31 5.72 2.73 14.23
N VAL A 32 4.41 2.52 14.13
CA VAL A 32 3.61 1.95 15.23
C VAL A 32 3.70 0.42 15.30
N GLU A 33 4.05 -0.26 14.20
CA GLU A 33 4.08 -1.72 14.14
C GLU A 33 5.46 -2.27 13.75
N HIS A 34 5.88 -2.04 12.49
CA HIS A 34 6.99 -2.79 11.88
C HIS A 34 8.37 -2.44 12.48
N PHE A 35 8.62 -1.17 12.80
CA PHE A 35 9.94 -0.77 13.26
C PHE A 35 10.21 -1.09 14.73
N ILE A 36 9.18 -1.26 15.54
CA ILE A 36 9.35 -1.71 16.93
C ILE A 36 9.29 -3.24 17.06
N TYR A 37 8.85 -3.95 16.02
CA TYR A 37 8.92 -5.40 15.97
C TYR A 37 10.38 -5.84 15.66
N PRO A 38 10.94 -6.88 16.26
CA PRO A 38 10.32 -7.82 17.21
C PRO A 38 10.58 -7.46 18.69
N VAL A 39 11.07 -6.28 18.98
CA VAL A 39 11.48 -5.87 20.32
C VAL A 39 10.59 -4.72 20.78
N TYR A 40 9.52 -5.06 21.47
CA TYR A 40 8.64 -4.08 22.09
C TYR A 40 9.13 -3.73 23.48
N PRO A 41 8.89 -2.48 23.98
CA PRO A 41 9.12 -2.17 25.39
C PRO A 41 8.31 -3.08 26.28
N ASP A 42 8.89 -3.48 27.42
CA ASP A 42 8.16 -4.25 28.42
C ASP A 42 7.03 -3.40 29.02
N PRO A 43 5.76 -3.77 28.88
CA PRO A 43 4.64 -3.02 29.44
C PRO A 43 4.73 -2.87 30.98
N ALA A 44 5.37 -3.84 31.67
CA ALA A 44 5.55 -3.77 33.13
C ALA A 44 6.54 -2.68 33.57
N ALA A 45 7.45 -2.29 32.67
CA ALA A 45 8.41 -1.20 32.93
C ALA A 45 7.83 0.19 32.62
N LEU A 46 6.63 0.29 32.04
CA LEU A 46 6.00 1.56 31.65
C LEU A 46 4.91 1.97 32.65
N PRO A 47 4.71 3.30 32.87
CA PRO A 47 3.56 3.79 33.63
C PRO A 47 2.23 3.32 33.05
N GLY A 48 1.25 2.97 33.89
CA GLY A 48 -0.05 2.45 33.46
C GLY A 48 -0.79 3.38 32.47
N TRP A 49 -0.75 4.70 32.69
CA TRP A 49 -1.36 5.67 31.78
C TRP A 49 -0.72 5.64 30.37
N LEU A 50 0.59 5.36 30.27
CA LEU A 50 1.30 5.30 29.00
C LEU A 50 0.93 4.01 28.25
N ASN A 51 0.72 2.89 28.95
CA ASN A 51 0.22 1.67 28.34
C ASN A 51 -1.18 1.87 27.73
N VAL A 52 -2.10 2.53 28.46
CA VAL A 52 -3.44 2.87 27.92
C VAL A 52 -3.33 3.76 26.69
N LEU A 53 -2.44 4.75 26.71
CA LEU A 53 -2.22 5.63 25.56
C LEU A 53 -1.62 4.88 24.36
N ASN A 54 -0.66 3.97 24.61
CA ASN A 54 -0.08 3.11 23.59
C ASN A 54 -1.15 2.27 22.87
N GLU A 55 -2.00 1.58 23.63
CA GLU A 55 -3.10 0.78 23.06
C GLU A 55 -4.09 1.65 22.27
N GLY A 56 -4.41 2.84 22.76
CA GLY A 56 -5.24 3.81 22.05
C GLY A 56 -4.62 4.24 20.72
N VAL A 57 -3.33 4.58 20.71
CA VAL A 57 -2.60 4.96 19.50
C VAL A 57 -2.55 3.80 18.49
N PHE A 58 -2.21 2.59 18.95
CA PHE A 58 -2.20 1.40 18.10
C PHE A 58 -3.57 1.18 17.48
N THR A 59 -4.63 1.15 18.29
CA THR A 59 -6.00 0.91 17.84
C THR A 59 -6.44 1.93 16.78
N VAL A 60 -6.15 3.20 17.00
CA VAL A 60 -6.54 4.28 16.06
C VAL A 60 -5.72 4.20 14.77
N VAL A 61 -4.39 4.15 14.86
CA VAL A 61 -3.52 4.16 13.67
C VAL A 61 -3.73 2.89 12.85
N PHE A 62 -3.76 1.74 13.50
CA PHE A 62 -3.96 0.46 12.84
C PHE A 62 -5.38 0.32 12.28
N GLY A 63 -6.38 0.70 13.07
CA GLY A 63 -7.78 0.70 12.67
C GLY A 63 -8.08 1.58 11.46
N LEU A 64 -7.47 2.77 11.38
CA LEU A 64 -7.69 3.69 10.27
C LEU A 64 -6.87 3.35 9.03
N PHE A 65 -5.60 2.91 9.17
CA PHE A 65 -4.65 2.92 8.07
C PHE A 65 -4.14 1.53 7.65
N ALA A 66 -4.01 0.56 8.58
CA ALA A 66 -3.46 -0.74 8.24
C ALA A 66 -4.29 -1.47 7.18
N GLY A 67 -3.66 -1.86 6.09
CA GLY A 67 -4.30 -2.49 4.93
C GLY A 67 -5.13 -1.55 4.04
N LYS A 68 -5.50 -0.35 4.48
CA LYS A 68 -6.26 0.65 3.70
C LYS A 68 -5.33 1.58 2.94
N SER A 69 -4.28 2.08 3.58
CA SER A 69 -3.25 2.92 2.95
C SER A 69 -2.56 2.20 1.79
N TYR A 70 -2.19 0.94 1.98
CA TYR A 70 -1.73 0.05 0.93
C TYR A 70 -2.74 -0.05 -0.23
N SER A 71 -4.03 -0.26 0.07
CA SER A 71 -5.09 -0.38 -0.95
C SER A 71 -5.29 0.92 -1.73
N ILE A 72 -5.22 2.08 -1.07
CA ILE A 72 -5.23 3.39 -1.75
C ILE A 72 -4.04 3.49 -2.70
N PHE A 73 -2.85 3.11 -2.24
CA PHE A 73 -1.64 3.17 -3.06
C PHE A 73 -1.72 2.23 -4.27
N ALA A 74 -2.30 1.03 -4.10
CA ALA A 74 -2.57 0.07 -5.18
C ALA A 74 -3.53 0.65 -6.23
N LEU A 75 -4.66 1.24 -5.80
CA LEU A 75 -5.59 1.94 -6.68
C LEU A 75 -4.89 3.02 -7.52
N LEU A 76 -4.06 3.84 -6.86
CA LEU A 76 -3.35 4.93 -7.53
C LEU A 76 -2.24 4.42 -8.45
N PHE A 77 -1.70 3.23 -8.22
CA PHE A 77 -0.75 2.59 -9.13
C PHE A 77 -1.43 2.24 -10.46
N GLY A 78 -2.59 1.59 -10.42
CA GLY A 78 -3.39 1.29 -11.63
C GLY A 78 -3.85 2.54 -12.38
N PHE A 79 -4.29 3.57 -11.64
CA PHE A 79 -4.61 4.89 -12.21
C PHE A 79 -3.40 5.50 -12.93
N THR A 80 -2.24 5.50 -12.28
CA THR A 80 -1.00 6.08 -12.83
C THR A 80 -0.54 5.34 -14.08
N PHE A 81 -0.65 4.00 -14.09
CA PHE A 81 -0.40 3.22 -15.29
C PHE A 81 -1.24 3.70 -16.47
N TYR A 82 -2.55 3.85 -16.29
CA TYR A 82 -3.44 4.30 -17.35
C TYR A 82 -3.06 5.68 -17.89
N ILE A 83 -2.80 6.65 -17.01
CA ILE A 83 -2.39 8.00 -17.42
C ILE A 83 -1.07 7.96 -18.20
N GLN A 84 -0.11 7.17 -17.77
CA GLN A 84 1.17 7.03 -18.49
C GLN A 84 0.97 6.34 -19.84
N TYR A 85 0.19 5.27 -19.89
CA TYR A 85 -0.10 4.51 -21.09
C TYR A 85 -0.76 5.41 -22.16
N THR A 86 -1.82 6.11 -21.79
CA THR A 86 -2.55 7.00 -22.73
C THR A 86 -1.73 8.20 -23.16
N ASN A 87 -0.93 8.79 -22.25
CA ASN A 87 -0.04 9.91 -22.60
C ASN A 87 1.07 9.51 -23.58
N GLN A 88 1.52 8.25 -23.58
CA GLN A 88 2.50 7.76 -24.55
C GLN A 88 1.85 7.39 -25.88
N LEU A 89 0.68 6.77 -25.83
CA LEU A 89 -0.10 6.53 -27.05
C LEU A 89 -0.42 7.82 -27.80
N ALA A 90 -0.77 8.90 -27.07
CA ALA A 90 -1.00 10.23 -27.65
C ALA A 90 0.24 10.81 -28.36
N LYS A 91 1.43 10.32 -28.04
CA LYS A 91 2.69 10.70 -28.70
C LYS A 91 3.11 9.70 -29.79
N GLY A 92 2.22 8.75 -30.15
CA GLY A 92 2.52 7.68 -31.10
C GLY A 92 3.53 6.63 -30.59
N LYS A 93 3.80 6.59 -29.25
CA LYS A 93 4.75 5.65 -28.66
C LYS A 93 4.02 4.52 -27.93
N ASP A 94 4.41 3.27 -28.20
CA ASP A 94 3.92 2.13 -27.42
C ASP A 94 4.62 2.07 -26.06
N PHE A 95 3.82 2.21 -25.00
CA PHE A 95 4.30 2.15 -23.63
C PHE A 95 4.28 0.74 -23.03
N SER A 96 3.68 -0.24 -23.73
CA SER A 96 3.40 -1.56 -23.17
C SER A 96 4.64 -2.28 -22.65
N TYR A 97 5.66 -2.44 -23.49
CA TYR A 97 6.92 -3.07 -23.08
C TYR A 97 7.76 -2.17 -22.14
N ARG A 98 7.64 -0.86 -22.30
CA ARG A 98 8.27 0.10 -21.36
C ARG A 98 7.68 -0.02 -19.96
N PHE A 99 6.40 -0.36 -19.86
CA PHE A 99 5.79 -0.61 -18.55
C PHE A 99 6.36 -1.89 -17.91
N LEU A 100 6.52 -2.98 -18.64
CA LEU A 100 7.18 -4.19 -18.11
C LEU A 100 8.61 -3.89 -17.64
N TRP A 101 9.36 -3.12 -18.42
CA TRP A 101 10.69 -2.64 -18.01
C TRP A 101 10.61 -1.79 -16.72
N ARG A 102 9.59 -0.93 -16.59
CA ARG A 102 9.37 -0.19 -15.34
C ARG A 102 9.05 -1.08 -14.15
N LEU A 103 8.32 -2.18 -14.34
CA LEU A 103 8.10 -3.17 -13.29
C LEU A 103 9.40 -3.87 -12.89
N LEU A 104 10.27 -4.20 -13.85
CA LEU A 104 11.60 -4.74 -13.56
C LEU A 104 12.45 -3.74 -12.76
N LEU A 105 12.44 -2.46 -13.12
CA LEU A 105 13.11 -1.42 -12.33
C LEU A 105 12.48 -1.27 -10.93
N LEU A 106 11.17 -1.50 -10.80
CA LEU A 106 10.50 -1.48 -9.51
C LEU A 106 10.98 -2.62 -8.60
N THR A 107 11.35 -3.80 -9.15
CA THR A 107 11.95 -4.87 -8.34
C THR A 107 13.28 -4.44 -7.74
N LEU A 108 14.08 -3.65 -8.46
CA LEU A 108 15.33 -3.11 -7.93
C LEU A 108 15.08 -2.16 -6.75
N PHE A 109 14.09 -1.25 -6.87
CA PHE A 109 13.72 -0.38 -5.74
C PHE A 109 13.09 -1.16 -4.59
N ALA A 110 12.36 -2.23 -4.87
CA ALA A 110 11.83 -3.13 -3.86
C ALA A 110 12.96 -3.84 -3.08
N THR A 111 13.99 -4.32 -3.77
CA THR A 111 15.18 -4.91 -3.15
C THR A 111 15.94 -3.90 -2.30
N LEU A 112 16.09 -2.66 -2.78
CA LEU A 112 16.70 -1.57 -2.01
C LEU A 112 15.87 -1.25 -0.75
N ASN A 113 14.55 -1.22 -0.87
CA ASN A 113 13.66 -1.01 0.28
C ASN A 113 13.75 -2.17 1.27
N ALA A 114 13.65 -3.41 0.78
CA ALA A 114 13.71 -4.60 1.61
C ALA A 114 15.03 -4.71 2.40
N ALA A 115 16.16 -4.25 1.85
CA ALA A 115 17.44 -4.24 2.54
C ALA A 115 17.38 -3.59 3.94
N PHE A 116 16.45 -2.64 4.13
CA PHE A 116 16.27 -1.90 5.38
C PHE A 116 14.89 -2.10 6.01
N TYR A 117 14.05 -2.98 5.45
CA TYR A 117 12.68 -3.18 5.94
C TYR A 117 12.39 -4.67 6.16
N PRO A 118 12.54 -5.18 7.41
CA PRO A 118 12.41 -6.60 7.70
C PRO A 118 11.03 -7.16 7.34
N ALA A 119 11.01 -8.09 6.38
CA ALA A 119 9.86 -8.93 6.01
C ALA A 119 8.54 -8.19 5.73
N GLY A 120 8.59 -6.92 5.29
CA GLY A 120 7.38 -6.11 5.14
C GLY A 120 7.21 -5.41 3.78
N ASP A 121 8.12 -5.62 2.80
CA ASP A 121 8.08 -4.89 1.54
C ASP A 121 6.89 -5.28 0.64
N VAL A 122 6.17 -4.27 0.20
CA VAL A 122 5.02 -4.41 -0.71
C VAL A 122 5.37 -4.07 -2.17
N LEU A 123 6.50 -3.41 -2.42
CA LEU A 123 6.88 -2.96 -3.77
C LEU A 123 7.15 -4.15 -4.71
N LEU A 124 7.75 -5.21 -4.17
CA LEU A 124 8.00 -6.43 -4.96
C LEU A 124 6.68 -7.11 -5.36
N LEU A 125 5.71 -7.19 -4.45
CA LEU A 125 4.37 -7.65 -4.77
C LEU A 125 3.74 -6.79 -5.89
N TYR A 126 3.89 -5.46 -5.83
CA TYR A 126 3.37 -4.55 -6.86
C TYR A 126 4.07 -4.75 -8.21
N ALA A 127 5.37 -5.03 -8.21
CA ALA A 127 6.10 -5.32 -9.43
C ALA A 127 5.59 -6.61 -10.10
N ILE A 128 5.37 -7.67 -9.33
CA ILE A 128 4.85 -8.96 -9.82
C ILE A 128 3.41 -8.80 -10.31
N VAL A 129 2.53 -8.29 -9.46
CA VAL A 129 1.09 -8.13 -9.76
C VAL A 129 0.84 -7.10 -10.86
N GLY A 130 1.73 -6.11 -11.01
CA GLY A 130 1.65 -5.08 -12.04
C GLY A 130 1.54 -5.63 -13.47
N ILE A 131 2.00 -6.86 -13.71
CA ILE A 131 1.88 -7.55 -15.00
C ILE A 131 0.41 -7.65 -15.44
N VAL A 132 -0.53 -7.75 -14.51
CA VAL A 132 -1.97 -7.79 -14.84
C VAL A 132 -2.40 -6.57 -15.65
N LEU A 133 -1.88 -5.38 -15.35
CA LEU A 133 -2.21 -4.16 -16.10
C LEU A 133 -1.74 -4.21 -17.54
N PHE A 134 -0.58 -4.83 -17.79
CA PHE A 134 -0.12 -5.09 -19.16
C PHE A 134 -1.06 -6.03 -19.90
N ILE A 135 -1.55 -7.09 -19.26
CA ILE A 135 -2.47 -8.07 -19.86
C ILE A 135 -3.79 -7.39 -20.23
N VAL A 136 -4.41 -6.69 -19.27
CA VAL A 136 -5.78 -6.15 -19.42
C VAL A 136 -5.83 -4.78 -20.10
N ARG A 137 -4.71 -4.18 -20.47
CA ARG A 137 -4.63 -2.79 -20.97
C ARG A 137 -5.53 -2.47 -22.18
N LYS A 138 -5.81 -3.49 -23.01
CA LYS A 138 -6.65 -3.38 -24.20
C LYS A 138 -8.07 -3.94 -24.01
N TRP A 139 -8.38 -4.49 -22.84
CA TRP A 139 -9.71 -5.07 -22.59
C TRP A 139 -10.77 -3.97 -22.46
N SER A 140 -12.03 -4.35 -22.75
CA SER A 140 -13.16 -3.46 -22.54
C SER A 140 -13.34 -3.14 -21.05
N ASP A 141 -13.94 -1.98 -20.74
CA ASP A 141 -14.21 -1.58 -19.35
C ASP A 141 -15.06 -2.62 -18.61
N LYS A 142 -16.03 -3.23 -19.32
CA LYS A 142 -16.89 -4.27 -18.74
C LYS A 142 -16.09 -5.52 -18.38
N ALA A 143 -15.19 -5.99 -19.26
CA ALA A 143 -14.35 -7.15 -18.98
C ALA A 143 -13.41 -6.89 -17.82
N VAL A 144 -12.74 -5.71 -17.78
CA VAL A 144 -11.86 -5.32 -16.68
C VAL A 144 -12.63 -5.25 -15.36
N LEU A 145 -13.84 -4.67 -15.36
CA LEU A 145 -14.65 -4.56 -14.13
C LEU A 145 -15.08 -5.93 -13.60
N ILE A 146 -15.58 -6.81 -14.48
CA ILE A 146 -15.99 -8.17 -14.09
C ILE A 146 -14.80 -8.93 -13.49
N THR A 147 -13.65 -8.90 -14.15
CA THR A 147 -12.45 -9.60 -13.68
C THR A 147 -11.92 -8.99 -12.37
N ALA A 148 -11.96 -7.65 -12.21
CA ALA A 148 -11.60 -7.01 -10.96
C ALA A 148 -12.51 -7.45 -9.80
N ILE A 149 -13.81 -7.54 -10.04
CA ILE A 149 -14.78 -8.03 -9.04
C ILE A 149 -14.48 -9.49 -8.70
N LEU A 150 -14.25 -10.35 -9.68
CA LEU A 150 -13.91 -11.77 -9.45
C LEU A 150 -12.67 -11.92 -8.57
N PHE A 151 -11.62 -11.13 -8.81
CA PHE A 151 -10.43 -11.13 -7.95
C PHE A 151 -10.73 -10.61 -6.53
N LEU A 152 -11.54 -9.55 -6.40
CA LEU A 152 -11.91 -8.99 -5.09
C LEU A 152 -12.84 -9.89 -4.28
N LEU A 153 -13.52 -10.85 -4.92
CA LEU A 153 -14.29 -11.90 -4.23
C LEU A 153 -13.39 -12.91 -3.51
N GLN A 154 -12.07 -12.88 -3.68
CA GLN A 154 -11.12 -13.78 -3.01
C GLN A 154 -11.41 -15.27 -3.31
N PRO A 155 -11.35 -15.69 -4.57
CA PRO A 155 -11.77 -17.04 -4.97
C PRO A 155 -10.91 -18.17 -4.38
N VAL A 156 -9.64 -17.89 -4.05
CA VAL A 156 -8.73 -18.89 -3.48
C VAL A 156 -9.15 -19.25 -2.07
N GLU A 157 -9.44 -18.26 -1.24
CA GLU A 157 -9.90 -18.43 0.13
C GLU A 157 -11.26 -19.13 0.17
N TRP A 158 -12.18 -18.75 -0.72
CA TRP A 158 -13.48 -19.44 -0.85
C TRP A 158 -13.32 -20.89 -1.31
N TYR A 159 -12.41 -21.18 -2.24
CA TYR A 159 -12.13 -22.55 -2.65
C TYR A 159 -11.71 -23.39 -1.44
N HIS A 160 -10.76 -22.93 -0.64
CA HIS A 160 -10.30 -23.67 0.54
C HIS A 160 -11.39 -23.80 1.61
N TYR A 161 -12.20 -22.76 1.82
CA TYR A 161 -13.33 -22.81 2.74
C TYR A 161 -14.36 -23.87 2.29
N ILE A 162 -14.78 -23.82 1.04
CA ILE A 162 -15.75 -24.78 0.49
C ILE A 162 -15.17 -26.21 0.51
N ALA A 163 -13.92 -26.38 0.12
CA ALA A 163 -13.27 -27.68 0.17
C ALA A 163 -13.27 -28.30 1.58
N SER A 164 -13.09 -27.48 2.61
CA SER A 164 -13.14 -27.92 4.01
C SER A 164 -14.53 -28.37 4.48
N LEU A 165 -15.59 -27.87 3.86
CA LEU A 165 -16.97 -28.29 4.17
C LEU A 165 -17.27 -29.72 3.67
N PHE A 166 -16.60 -30.13 2.57
CA PHE A 166 -16.78 -31.46 1.96
C PHE A 166 -15.71 -32.45 2.39
N ASN A 167 -14.56 -31.98 2.85
CA ASN A 167 -13.47 -32.81 3.34
C ASN A 167 -12.96 -32.27 4.69
N PRO A 168 -13.35 -32.89 5.82
CA PRO A 168 -12.90 -32.46 7.14
C PRO A 168 -11.38 -32.52 7.35
N ASP A 169 -10.67 -33.32 6.57
CA ASP A 169 -9.20 -33.44 6.63
C ASP A 169 -8.49 -32.42 5.74
N HIS A 170 -9.25 -31.54 5.07
CA HIS A 170 -8.68 -30.50 4.22
C HIS A 170 -7.84 -29.52 5.03
N GLN A 171 -6.55 -29.43 4.71
CA GLN A 171 -5.62 -28.52 5.35
C GLN A 171 -5.15 -27.43 4.39
N LEU A 172 -4.90 -26.25 4.94
CA LEU A 172 -4.25 -25.18 4.18
C LEU A 172 -2.76 -25.50 4.02
N PRO A 173 -2.15 -25.11 2.89
CA PRO A 173 -0.71 -25.24 2.72
C PRO A 173 0.05 -24.47 3.81
N ASP A 174 0.90 -25.15 4.55
CA ASP A 174 1.86 -24.46 5.41
C ASP A 174 2.98 -23.87 4.55
N LEU A 175 3.04 -22.56 4.50
CA LEU A 175 4.05 -21.82 3.74
C LEU A 175 5.32 -21.53 4.58
N GLY A 176 5.37 -21.98 5.83
CA GLY A 176 6.49 -21.78 6.74
C GLY A 176 6.72 -20.30 7.13
N VAL A 177 5.74 -19.44 6.93
CA VAL A 177 5.87 -17.97 7.11
C VAL A 177 6.21 -17.62 8.55
N GLY A 178 5.56 -18.29 9.53
CA GLY A 178 5.83 -18.05 10.95
C GLY A 178 7.28 -18.32 11.34
N ALA A 179 7.85 -19.45 10.87
CA ALA A 179 9.25 -19.80 11.11
C ALA A 179 10.20 -18.76 10.47
N MET A 180 9.91 -18.28 9.25
CA MET A 180 10.71 -17.25 8.59
C MET A 180 10.67 -15.92 9.35
N TYR A 181 9.52 -15.50 9.90
CA TYR A 181 9.43 -14.29 10.72
C TYR A 181 10.21 -14.42 12.02
N THR A 182 10.16 -15.59 12.67
CA THR A 182 10.96 -15.87 13.88
C THR A 182 12.45 -15.79 13.59
N GLU A 183 12.91 -16.42 12.50
CA GLU A 183 14.31 -16.35 12.06
C GLU A 183 14.74 -14.93 11.72
N MET A 184 13.91 -14.17 11.00
CA MET A 184 14.17 -12.76 10.71
C MET A 184 14.28 -11.90 11.97
N ALA A 185 13.44 -12.16 12.99
CA ALA A 185 13.51 -11.49 14.27
C ALA A 185 14.89 -11.67 14.95
N GLU A 186 15.43 -12.89 14.92
CA GLU A 186 16.76 -13.17 15.49
C GLU A 186 17.88 -12.46 14.70
N HIS A 187 17.79 -12.44 13.39
CA HIS A 187 18.78 -11.69 12.57
C HIS A 187 18.70 -10.19 12.80
N THR A 188 17.50 -9.63 12.99
CA THR A 188 17.29 -8.21 13.25
C THR A 188 17.92 -7.77 14.57
N LYS A 189 17.93 -8.63 15.61
CA LYS A 189 18.51 -8.34 16.93
C LYS A 189 20.05 -8.33 16.98
N ARG A 190 20.74 -8.93 16.01
CA ARG A 190 22.20 -9.14 16.09
C ARG A 190 23.04 -7.88 15.91
N GLY A 191 22.55 -6.84 15.26
CA GLY A 191 23.30 -5.60 15.00
C GLY A 191 24.39 -5.70 13.91
N ASP A 192 24.48 -6.81 13.20
CA ASP A 192 25.38 -6.99 12.07
C ASP A 192 24.71 -6.47 10.79
N LEU A 193 25.24 -5.36 10.25
CA LEU A 193 24.68 -4.69 9.08
C LEU A 193 24.64 -5.58 7.83
N TRP A 194 25.70 -6.34 7.55
CA TRP A 194 25.73 -7.17 6.34
C TRP A 194 24.79 -8.35 6.44
N ASN A 195 24.74 -9.01 7.59
CA ASN A 195 23.78 -10.07 7.85
C ASN A 195 22.36 -9.53 7.81
N PHE A 196 22.09 -8.36 8.39
CA PHE A 196 20.79 -7.69 8.35
C PHE A 196 20.32 -7.44 6.91
N ILE A 197 21.14 -6.81 6.07
CA ILE A 197 20.81 -6.55 4.66
C ILE A 197 20.60 -7.86 3.90
N TRP A 198 21.50 -8.83 4.04
CA TRP A 198 21.41 -10.10 3.31
C TRP A 198 20.14 -10.88 3.66
N GLN A 199 19.84 -11.02 4.94
CA GLN A 199 18.64 -11.73 5.39
C GLN A 199 17.35 -11.03 4.96
N ASN A 200 17.31 -9.71 5.02
CA ASN A 200 16.15 -8.95 4.56
C ASN A 200 15.90 -9.12 3.05
N VAL A 201 16.95 -9.09 2.25
CA VAL A 201 16.84 -9.23 0.78
C VAL A 201 16.49 -10.67 0.36
N THR A 202 16.89 -11.67 1.13
CA THR A 202 16.66 -13.08 0.82
C THR A 202 15.44 -13.62 1.58
N LEU A 203 15.63 -13.97 2.86
CA LEU A 203 14.60 -14.55 3.71
C LEU A 203 13.42 -13.61 3.93
N GLY A 204 13.67 -12.33 4.21
CA GLY A 204 12.65 -11.32 4.47
C GLY A 204 11.73 -11.07 3.27
N GLN A 205 12.28 -10.92 2.05
CA GLN A 205 11.44 -10.80 0.86
C GLN A 205 10.64 -12.07 0.57
N LYS A 206 11.25 -13.26 0.76
CA LYS A 206 10.53 -14.53 0.62
C LYS A 206 9.38 -14.62 1.61
N ALA A 207 9.62 -14.30 2.89
CA ALA A 207 8.59 -14.30 3.94
C ALA A 207 7.44 -13.34 3.60
N SER A 208 7.75 -12.12 3.16
CA SER A 208 6.76 -11.11 2.75
C SER A 208 5.90 -11.58 1.58
N LEU A 209 6.49 -12.18 0.54
CA LEU A 209 5.75 -12.70 -0.60
C LEU A 209 4.84 -13.89 -0.22
N LEU A 210 5.34 -14.82 0.58
CA LEU A 210 4.56 -15.97 1.04
C LEU A 210 3.45 -15.56 2.02
N TRP A 211 3.72 -14.60 2.91
CA TRP A 211 2.69 -13.98 3.74
C TRP A 211 1.57 -13.37 2.89
N ALA A 212 1.94 -12.68 1.80
CA ALA A 212 0.97 -12.08 0.90
C ALA A 212 0.06 -13.11 0.22
N VAL A 213 0.52 -14.37 0.03
CA VAL A 213 -0.32 -15.49 -0.43
C VAL A 213 -1.39 -15.80 0.63
N GLY A 214 -0.98 -16.13 1.85
CA GLY A 214 -1.92 -16.47 2.93
C GLY A 214 -2.85 -15.33 3.36
N ALA A 215 -2.46 -14.09 3.11
CA ALA A 215 -3.27 -12.90 3.37
C ALA A 215 -4.14 -12.45 2.17
N GLY A 216 -4.29 -13.26 1.10
CA GLY A 216 -5.12 -12.93 -0.08
C GLY A 216 -4.68 -11.70 -0.87
N ARG A 217 -3.43 -11.21 -0.66
CA ARG A 217 -2.96 -9.92 -1.19
C ARG A 217 -2.75 -9.93 -2.70
N TYR A 218 -2.37 -11.06 -3.30
CA TYR A 218 -2.13 -11.12 -4.75
C TYR A 218 -3.40 -10.81 -5.54
N VAL A 219 -4.48 -11.51 -5.25
CA VAL A 219 -5.76 -11.31 -5.95
C VAL A 219 -6.39 -9.96 -5.60
N GLN A 220 -6.31 -9.53 -4.35
CA GLN A 220 -6.77 -8.19 -3.95
C GLN A 220 -6.05 -7.09 -4.73
N THR A 221 -4.72 -7.16 -4.83
CA THR A 221 -3.91 -6.16 -5.55
C THR A 221 -4.23 -6.13 -7.04
N CYS A 222 -4.42 -7.31 -7.67
CA CYS A 222 -4.89 -7.39 -9.06
C CYS A 222 -6.19 -6.60 -9.25
N GLY A 223 -7.20 -6.87 -8.42
CA GLY A 223 -8.49 -6.19 -8.47
C GLY A 223 -8.37 -4.67 -8.27
N LEU A 224 -7.59 -4.24 -7.28
CA LEU A 224 -7.36 -2.82 -7.00
C LEU A 224 -6.62 -2.10 -8.14
N PHE A 225 -5.62 -2.72 -8.75
CA PHE A 225 -4.92 -2.17 -9.92
C PHE A 225 -5.88 -1.99 -11.10
N MET A 226 -6.73 -2.98 -11.36
CA MET A 226 -7.72 -2.92 -12.43
C MET A 226 -8.78 -1.85 -12.17
N LEU A 227 -9.29 -1.73 -10.93
CA LEU A 227 -10.20 -0.64 -10.55
C LEU A 227 -9.54 0.73 -10.68
N GLY A 228 -8.28 0.86 -10.27
CA GLY A 228 -7.51 2.10 -10.45
C GLY A 228 -7.38 2.50 -11.91
N MET A 229 -7.11 1.54 -12.80
CA MET A 229 -7.10 1.76 -14.25
C MET A 229 -8.47 2.22 -14.77
N LEU A 230 -9.58 1.64 -14.30
CA LEU A 230 -10.95 2.04 -14.69
C LEU A 230 -11.29 3.46 -14.19
N ILE A 231 -10.88 3.81 -12.96
CA ILE A 231 -11.03 5.18 -12.43
C ILE A 231 -10.32 6.17 -13.36
N GLY A 232 -9.14 5.81 -13.85
CA GLY A 232 -8.39 6.61 -14.84
C GLY A 232 -9.12 6.73 -16.18
N ARG A 233 -9.60 5.62 -16.74
CA ARG A 233 -10.35 5.59 -18.01
C ARG A 233 -11.61 6.45 -17.97
N ARG A 234 -12.33 6.40 -16.86
CA ARG A 234 -13.57 7.17 -16.64
C ARG A 234 -13.32 8.58 -16.10
N LYS A 235 -12.05 8.97 -15.90
CA LYS A 235 -11.65 10.29 -15.39
C LYS A 235 -12.35 10.67 -14.08
N LEU A 236 -12.59 9.72 -13.18
CA LEU A 236 -13.42 9.92 -11.97
C LEU A 236 -12.80 10.89 -10.96
N PHE A 237 -11.49 11.13 -11.02
CA PHE A 237 -10.83 12.15 -10.19
C PHE A 237 -10.90 13.58 -10.75
N VAL A 238 -11.42 13.74 -11.97
CA VAL A 238 -11.64 15.09 -12.55
C VAL A 238 -12.92 15.67 -11.97
N PRO A 239 -12.91 16.92 -11.43
CA PRO A 239 -14.09 17.54 -10.86
C PRO A 239 -15.20 17.69 -11.91
N SER A 240 -16.38 17.15 -11.61
CA SER A 240 -17.62 17.35 -12.35
C SER A 240 -18.80 16.94 -11.47
N GLU A 241 -19.99 17.45 -11.76
CA GLU A 241 -21.20 17.12 -11.00
C GLU A 241 -21.48 15.60 -11.02
N ALA A 242 -21.30 14.95 -12.17
CA ALA A 242 -21.47 13.50 -12.30
C ALA A 242 -20.48 12.71 -11.42
N ASN A 243 -19.21 13.13 -11.39
CA ASN A 243 -18.19 12.49 -10.57
C ASN A 243 -18.40 12.77 -9.08
N THR A 244 -18.85 13.97 -8.71
CA THR A 244 -19.21 14.28 -7.33
C THR A 244 -20.36 13.38 -6.85
N ARG A 245 -21.42 13.20 -7.65
CA ARG A 245 -22.52 12.27 -7.33
C ARG A 245 -22.03 10.81 -7.25
N PHE A 246 -21.09 10.41 -8.11
CA PHE A 246 -20.48 9.08 -8.04
C PHE A 246 -19.75 8.88 -6.71
N TRP A 247 -18.92 9.83 -6.28
CA TRP A 247 -18.16 9.71 -5.02
C TRP A 247 -19.08 9.78 -3.79
N ILE A 248 -20.14 10.59 -3.82
CA ILE A 248 -21.16 10.59 -2.73
C ILE A 248 -21.82 9.22 -2.62
N LYS A 249 -22.29 8.64 -3.73
CA LYS A 249 -22.87 7.29 -3.73
C LYS A 249 -21.87 6.24 -3.25
N THR A 250 -20.64 6.30 -3.70
CA THR A 250 -19.56 5.40 -3.26
C THR A 250 -19.36 5.51 -1.76
N LEU A 251 -19.27 6.73 -1.22
CA LEU A 251 -19.11 6.96 0.22
C LEU A 251 -20.25 6.34 1.02
N ILE A 252 -21.48 6.61 0.64
CA ILE A 252 -22.68 6.11 1.35
C ILE A 252 -22.72 4.58 1.33
N VAL A 253 -22.57 3.96 0.15
CA VAL A 253 -22.63 2.50 -0.01
C VAL A 253 -21.52 1.81 0.78
N THR A 254 -20.28 2.32 0.68
CA THR A 254 -19.15 1.69 1.36
C THR A 254 -19.14 1.94 2.87
N ALA A 255 -19.66 3.08 3.34
CA ALA A 255 -19.84 3.33 4.77
C ALA A 255 -20.91 2.42 5.39
N ILE A 256 -22.04 2.22 4.70
CA ILE A 256 -23.07 1.28 5.13
C ILE A 256 -22.55 -0.16 5.13
N ALA A 257 -21.82 -0.56 4.09
CA ALA A 257 -21.30 -1.92 3.97
C ALA A 257 -20.19 -2.23 5.01
N PHE A 258 -19.43 -1.23 5.43
CA PHE A 258 -18.30 -1.43 6.35
C PHE A 258 -18.73 -2.04 7.69
N GLY A 259 -19.80 -1.54 8.31
CA GLY A 259 -20.26 -1.99 9.61
C GLY A 259 -20.54 -3.51 9.66
N PRO A 260 -21.47 -4.04 8.84
CA PRO A 260 -21.73 -5.47 8.78
C PRO A 260 -20.52 -6.32 8.42
N LEU A 261 -19.70 -5.88 7.44
CA LEU A 261 -18.49 -6.60 7.04
C LEU A 261 -17.48 -6.69 8.20
N TYR A 262 -17.33 -5.62 8.96
CA TYR A 262 -16.45 -5.59 10.13
C TYR A 262 -16.95 -6.53 11.23
N GLN A 263 -18.25 -6.54 11.53
CA GLN A 263 -18.83 -7.44 12.53
C GLN A 263 -18.67 -8.91 12.15
N ILE A 264 -18.90 -9.26 10.87
CA ILE A 264 -18.70 -10.62 10.40
C ILE A 264 -17.21 -11.00 10.48
N LYS A 265 -16.30 -10.07 10.12
CA LYS A 265 -14.85 -10.30 10.29
C LYS A 265 -14.49 -10.61 11.74
N VAL A 266 -14.98 -9.82 12.70
CA VAL A 266 -14.74 -10.06 14.14
C VAL A 266 -15.25 -11.43 14.53
N LEU A 267 -16.51 -11.77 14.14
CA LEU A 267 -17.08 -13.09 14.43
C LEU A 267 -16.22 -14.23 13.88
N LEU A 268 -15.74 -14.13 12.63
CA LEU A 268 -15.00 -15.21 11.98
C LEU A 268 -13.54 -15.33 12.45
N MET A 269 -12.90 -14.22 12.82
CA MET A 269 -11.48 -14.23 13.21
C MET A 269 -11.28 -14.38 14.72
N ASP A 270 -12.15 -13.78 15.52
CA ASP A 270 -11.94 -13.67 16.96
C ASP A 270 -12.74 -14.72 17.75
N THR A 271 -13.86 -15.24 17.20
CA THR A 271 -14.73 -16.20 17.91
C THR A 271 -14.84 -17.58 17.26
N ALA A 272 -14.41 -17.75 16.01
CA ALA A 272 -14.47 -19.06 15.37
C ALA A 272 -13.41 -20.03 15.94
N ASP A 273 -13.81 -21.22 16.36
CA ASP A 273 -12.90 -22.24 16.88
C ASP A 273 -11.99 -22.83 15.77
N SER A 274 -12.52 -22.93 14.56
CA SER A 274 -11.81 -23.54 13.43
C SER A 274 -10.74 -22.63 12.84
N ALA A 275 -9.49 -23.08 12.86
CA ALA A 275 -8.36 -22.38 12.24
C ALA A 275 -8.59 -22.15 10.73
N ILE A 276 -9.20 -23.11 10.02
CA ILE A 276 -9.47 -23.00 8.60
C ILE A 276 -10.51 -21.91 8.32
N VAL A 277 -11.53 -21.75 9.16
CA VAL A 277 -12.52 -20.67 9.03
C VAL A 277 -11.83 -19.30 9.19
N ARG A 278 -10.97 -19.15 10.18
CA ARG A 278 -10.21 -17.90 10.40
C ARG A 278 -9.31 -17.55 9.22
N GLN A 279 -8.60 -18.54 8.68
CA GLN A 279 -7.62 -18.35 7.60
C GLN A 279 -8.24 -18.30 6.18
N THR A 280 -9.52 -18.56 6.05
CA THR A 280 -10.25 -18.54 4.77
C THR A 280 -11.35 -17.49 4.81
N ALA A 281 -12.55 -17.84 5.25
CA ALA A 281 -13.68 -16.89 5.32
C ALA A 281 -13.34 -15.65 6.16
N GLY A 282 -12.60 -15.79 7.27
CA GLY A 282 -12.10 -14.67 8.07
C GLY A 282 -11.25 -13.71 7.26
N VAL A 283 -10.30 -14.22 6.46
CA VAL A 283 -9.45 -13.41 5.57
C VAL A 283 -10.29 -12.70 4.51
N VAL A 284 -11.28 -13.37 3.91
CA VAL A 284 -12.18 -12.74 2.94
C VAL A 284 -12.89 -11.52 3.52
N PHE A 285 -13.52 -11.69 4.68
CA PHE A 285 -14.25 -10.59 5.33
C PHE A 285 -13.30 -9.50 5.85
N ASP A 286 -12.09 -9.84 6.28
CA ASP A 286 -11.05 -8.86 6.59
C ASP A 286 -10.65 -8.05 5.34
N MET A 287 -10.51 -8.69 4.18
CA MET A 287 -10.24 -7.98 2.92
C MET A 287 -11.41 -7.09 2.50
N TRP A 288 -12.65 -7.58 2.60
CA TRP A 288 -13.83 -6.83 2.19
C TRP A 288 -14.10 -5.62 3.08
N GLN A 289 -13.98 -5.74 4.41
CA GLN A 289 -14.14 -4.58 5.28
C GLN A 289 -13.04 -3.53 5.05
N LYS A 290 -11.78 -3.96 4.82
CA LYS A 290 -10.68 -3.05 4.47
C LYS A 290 -10.91 -2.39 3.11
N PHE A 291 -11.43 -3.11 2.14
CA PHE A 291 -11.82 -2.58 0.84
C PHE A 291 -12.94 -1.52 0.97
N ALA A 292 -14.01 -1.81 1.71
CA ALA A 292 -15.08 -0.86 1.95
C ALA A 292 -14.55 0.42 2.62
N PHE A 293 -13.75 0.28 3.69
CA PHE A 293 -13.19 1.44 4.38
C PHE A 293 -12.16 2.21 3.53
N THR A 294 -11.42 1.53 2.66
CA THR A 294 -10.55 2.19 1.67
C THR A 294 -11.34 3.16 0.80
N PHE A 295 -12.50 2.74 0.31
CA PHE A 295 -13.36 3.62 -0.51
C PHE A 295 -14.06 4.70 0.31
N VAL A 296 -14.35 4.47 1.60
CA VAL A 296 -14.76 5.56 2.53
C VAL A 296 -13.67 6.64 2.58
N LEU A 297 -12.41 6.24 2.78
CA LEU A 297 -11.29 7.20 2.84
C LEU A 297 -11.07 7.93 1.51
N VAL A 298 -11.05 7.19 0.39
CA VAL A 298 -10.83 7.77 -0.95
C VAL A 298 -11.98 8.73 -1.32
N ALA A 299 -13.23 8.31 -1.14
CA ALA A 299 -14.39 9.13 -1.49
C ALA A 299 -14.47 10.37 -0.60
N SER A 300 -14.26 10.24 0.71
CA SER A 300 -14.19 11.37 1.64
C SER A 300 -13.09 12.35 1.24
N PHE A 301 -11.89 11.86 0.95
CA PHE A 301 -10.77 12.70 0.54
C PHE A 301 -11.07 13.46 -0.75
N VAL A 302 -11.62 12.78 -1.77
CA VAL A 302 -11.95 13.40 -3.07
C VAL A 302 -13.05 14.46 -2.91
N LEU A 303 -14.08 14.20 -2.11
CA LEU A 303 -15.17 15.15 -1.85
C LEU A 303 -14.68 16.35 -1.05
N LEU A 304 -13.92 16.12 0.03
CA LEU A 304 -13.33 17.20 0.83
C LEU A 304 -12.34 18.05 0.03
N TYR A 305 -11.62 17.44 -0.93
CA TYR A 305 -10.67 18.15 -1.77
C TYR A 305 -11.32 19.18 -2.72
N GLN A 306 -12.66 19.14 -2.88
CA GLN A 306 -13.41 20.17 -3.60
C GLN A 306 -13.56 21.46 -2.78
N TRP A 307 -13.39 21.39 -1.45
CA TRP A 307 -13.41 22.56 -0.58
C TRP A 307 -12.00 23.18 -0.51
N GLU A 308 -11.90 24.47 -0.83
CA GLU A 308 -10.61 25.19 -0.91
C GLU A 308 -9.85 25.21 0.43
N GLY A 309 -10.56 25.22 1.57
CA GLY A 309 -9.94 25.10 2.89
C GLY A 309 -9.18 23.78 3.07
N PHE A 310 -9.80 22.66 2.72
CA PHE A 310 -9.17 21.32 2.80
C PHE A 310 -8.05 21.18 1.77
N LYS A 311 -8.22 21.69 0.56
CA LYS A 311 -7.20 21.68 -0.49
C LYS A 311 -5.95 22.46 -0.07
N ARG A 312 -6.13 23.60 0.62
CA ARG A 312 -5.04 24.38 1.20
C ARG A 312 -4.36 23.64 2.35
N PHE A 313 -5.13 23.08 3.28
CA PHE A 313 -4.62 22.27 4.39
C PHE A 313 -3.80 21.08 3.91
N THR A 314 -4.28 20.35 2.90
CA THR A 314 -3.59 19.18 2.35
C THR A 314 -2.54 19.51 1.28
N SER A 315 -2.23 20.79 1.07
CA SER A 315 -1.26 21.22 0.05
C SER A 315 0.14 20.62 0.24
N ILE A 316 0.55 20.39 1.48
CA ILE A 316 1.82 19.74 1.83
C ILE A 316 1.90 18.30 1.31
N LEU A 317 0.76 17.59 1.27
CA LEU A 317 0.69 16.24 0.77
C LEU A 317 0.92 16.13 -0.74
N ARG A 318 0.70 17.20 -1.50
CA ARG A 318 0.93 17.21 -2.96
C ARG A 318 2.41 17.05 -3.31
N SER A 319 3.29 17.84 -2.68
CA SER A 319 4.73 17.73 -2.90
C SER A 319 5.26 16.39 -2.37
N TYR A 320 4.79 15.96 -1.22
CA TYR A 320 5.11 14.69 -0.60
C TYR A 320 4.70 13.49 -1.47
N GLY A 321 3.48 13.49 -2.01
CA GLY A 321 2.98 12.44 -2.89
C GLY A 321 3.65 12.40 -4.28
N LYS A 322 4.19 13.53 -4.75
CA LYS A 322 5.01 13.57 -5.98
C LYS A 322 6.32 12.80 -5.85
N MET A 323 6.83 12.66 -4.64
CA MET A 323 8.07 11.95 -4.29
C MET A 323 7.77 10.68 -3.48
N SER A 324 6.67 10.00 -3.80
CA SER A 324 6.17 8.87 -3.02
C SER A 324 7.14 7.69 -2.93
N LEU A 325 7.90 7.39 -4.00
CA LEU A 325 8.90 6.32 -3.99
C LEU A 325 10.10 6.70 -3.11
N THR A 326 10.62 7.92 -3.28
CA THR A 326 11.71 8.43 -2.45
C THR A 326 11.32 8.45 -0.97
N ASN A 327 10.12 8.95 -0.66
CA ASN A 327 9.64 8.99 0.73
C ASN A 327 9.44 7.59 1.30
N TYR A 328 8.87 6.66 0.53
CA TYR A 328 8.66 5.29 0.97
C TYR A 328 9.98 4.56 1.28
N VAL A 329 10.96 4.60 0.37
CA VAL A 329 12.25 3.94 0.56
C VAL A 329 13.05 4.61 1.69
N SER A 330 13.01 5.94 1.79
CA SER A 330 13.70 6.64 2.90
C SER A 330 13.09 6.34 4.27
N GLN A 331 11.78 6.05 4.36
CA GLN A 331 11.17 5.56 5.61
C GLN A 331 11.84 4.28 6.10
N SER A 332 12.05 3.31 5.21
CA SER A 332 12.68 2.04 5.56
C SER A 332 14.12 2.23 6.00
N PHE A 333 14.89 3.02 5.25
CA PHE A 333 16.28 3.30 5.59
C PHE A 333 16.45 4.00 6.94
N PHE A 334 15.75 5.12 7.14
CA PHE A 334 15.85 5.86 8.40
C PHE A 334 15.16 5.14 9.56
N GLY A 335 14.08 4.42 9.30
CA GLY A 335 13.43 3.56 10.29
C GLY A 335 14.40 2.50 10.82
N ALA A 336 15.12 1.81 9.93
CA ALA A 336 16.14 0.83 10.33
C ALA A 336 17.24 1.46 11.21
N LEU A 337 17.74 2.64 10.84
CA LEU A 337 18.76 3.34 11.60
C LEU A 337 18.26 3.86 12.96
N ILE A 338 17.00 4.22 13.09
CA ILE A 338 16.42 4.70 14.34
C ILE A 338 16.14 3.54 15.30
N TYR A 339 15.52 2.47 14.81
CA TYR A 339 14.92 1.47 15.68
C TYR A 339 15.79 0.23 15.92
N PHE A 340 16.62 -0.20 14.95
CA PHE A 340 17.34 -1.47 15.05
C PHE A 340 18.78 -1.33 15.55
N PRO A 341 19.39 -2.42 16.07
CA PRO A 341 20.76 -2.42 16.61
C PRO A 341 21.84 -2.02 15.61
N ILE A 342 21.56 -2.05 14.31
CA ILE A 342 22.47 -1.52 13.27
C ILE A 342 22.61 0.02 13.31
N GLY A 343 21.77 0.70 14.10
CA GLY A 343 21.76 2.16 14.28
C GLY A 343 21.60 2.54 15.74
N LEU A 344 20.57 3.34 16.05
CA LEU A 344 20.35 3.89 17.42
C LEU A 344 19.70 2.90 18.39
N ASN A 345 19.14 1.79 17.91
CA ASN A 345 18.48 0.75 18.71
C ASN A 345 17.40 1.28 19.65
N LEU A 346 16.49 2.14 19.16
CA LEU A 346 15.46 2.74 20.00
C LEU A 346 14.20 1.85 20.19
N ALA A 347 14.05 0.75 19.45
CA ALA A 347 12.87 -0.12 19.56
C ALA A 347 12.56 -0.58 21.00
N PRO A 348 13.53 -0.97 21.83
CA PRO A 348 13.26 -1.37 23.23
C PRO A 348 12.69 -0.28 24.12
N TYR A 349 12.84 0.99 23.72
CA TYR A 349 12.48 2.16 24.52
C TYR A 349 11.26 2.91 23.98
N CYS A 350 10.84 2.60 22.75
CA CYS A 350 9.75 3.29 22.07
C CYS A 350 8.50 2.42 22.03
N GLY A 351 7.50 2.75 22.84
CA GLY A 351 6.14 2.25 22.68
C GLY A 351 5.44 2.89 21.47
N TYR A 352 4.21 2.47 21.18
CA TYR A 352 3.43 2.94 20.03
C TYR A 352 3.30 4.46 19.96
N THR A 353 3.09 5.12 21.11
CA THR A 353 2.94 6.57 21.21
C THR A 353 4.21 7.32 20.84
N VAL A 354 5.34 6.93 21.40
CA VAL A 354 6.64 7.57 21.12
C VAL A 354 7.01 7.34 19.66
N SER A 355 6.83 6.11 19.16
CA SER A 355 7.09 5.77 17.75
C SER A 355 6.20 6.56 16.79
N MET A 356 4.93 6.78 17.12
CA MET A 356 4.04 7.66 16.33
C MET A 356 4.59 9.09 16.26
N PHE A 357 5.05 9.67 17.38
CA PHE A 357 5.62 11.02 17.37
C PHE A 357 6.93 11.10 16.58
N ILE A 358 7.79 10.07 16.65
CA ILE A 358 8.99 9.98 15.79
C ILE A 358 8.57 9.96 14.33
N GLY A 359 7.54 9.16 13.96
CA GLY A 359 6.99 9.11 12.61
C GLY A 359 6.45 10.47 12.15
N ILE A 360 5.70 11.17 12.98
CA ILE A 360 5.18 12.52 12.68
C ILE A 360 6.34 13.52 12.47
N ALA A 361 7.34 13.51 13.35
CA ALA A 361 8.52 14.37 13.20
C ALA A 361 9.27 14.07 11.89
N PHE A 362 9.44 12.78 11.57
CA PHE A 362 10.07 12.35 10.33
C PHE A 362 9.25 12.75 9.08
N PHE A 363 7.93 12.68 9.13
CA PHE A 363 7.06 13.19 8.07
C PHE A 363 7.33 14.68 7.79
N PHE A 364 7.42 15.53 8.81
CA PHE A 364 7.69 16.95 8.60
C PHE A 364 9.09 17.18 8.01
N LEU A 365 10.10 16.41 8.41
CA LEU A 365 11.43 16.44 7.78
C LEU A 365 11.36 16.06 6.30
N GLN A 366 10.65 15.00 5.96
CA GLN A 366 10.45 14.59 4.57
C GLN A 366 9.68 15.66 3.76
N VAL A 367 8.64 16.28 4.33
CA VAL A 367 7.91 17.38 3.66
C VAL A 367 8.82 18.57 3.39
N ARG A 368 9.66 18.95 4.35
CA ARG A 368 10.63 20.02 4.17
C ARG A 368 11.64 19.69 3.07
N PHE A 369 12.16 18.48 3.09
CA PHE A 369 13.03 17.98 2.02
C PHE A 369 12.33 18.02 0.65
N CYS A 370 11.10 17.52 0.56
CA CYS A 370 10.34 17.50 -0.69
C CYS A 370 10.10 18.91 -1.25
N LYS A 371 9.82 19.90 -0.40
CA LYS A 371 9.67 21.30 -0.82
C LYS A 371 10.97 21.85 -1.37
N TRP A 372 12.05 21.75 -0.60
CA TRP A 372 13.38 22.20 -1.01
C TRP A 372 13.84 21.54 -2.30
N TRP A 373 13.66 20.21 -2.43
CA TRP A 373 14.07 19.46 -3.63
C TRP A 373 13.26 19.87 -4.87
N ALA A 374 11.95 20.12 -4.71
CA ALA A 374 11.07 20.49 -5.80
C ALA A 374 11.36 21.90 -6.39
N GLU A 375 12.02 22.77 -5.62
CA GLU A 375 12.47 24.08 -6.09
C GLU A 375 13.65 23.96 -7.07
N HIS A 376 14.45 22.90 -6.94
CA HIS A 376 15.69 22.71 -7.71
C HIS A 376 15.58 21.60 -8.77
N HIS A 377 14.61 20.67 -8.64
CA HIS A 377 14.52 19.47 -9.45
C HIS A 377 13.09 19.17 -9.89
N LYS A 378 12.95 18.65 -11.11
CA LYS A 378 11.64 18.31 -11.70
C LYS A 378 11.04 17.02 -11.12
N HIS A 379 11.86 16.06 -10.72
CA HIS A 379 11.48 14.76 -10.18
C HIS A 379 12.15 14.54 -8.83
N GLY A 380 11.54 13.74 -7.96
CA GLY A 380 12.21 13.29 -6.74
C GLY A 380 13.47 12.47 -7.05
N PRO A 381 14.37 12.26 -6.09
CA PRO A 381 15.61 11.53 -6.31
C PRO A 381 15.42 10.17 -6.98
N LEU A 382 14.64 9.27 -6.38
CA LEU A 382 14.40 7.92 -6.92
C LEU A 382 13.44 7.95 -8.11
N GLU A 383 12.45 8.83 -8.12
CA GLU A 383 11.56 9.04 -9.28
C GLU A 383 12.34 9.51 -10.50
N GLY A 384 13.35 10.36 -10.33
CA GLY A 384 14.23 10.84 -11.38
C GLY A 384 15.07 9.72 -11.98
N ILE A 385 15.67 8.88 -11.13
CA ILE A 385 16.41 7.69 -11.54
C ILE A 385 15.50 6.73 -12.29
N TRP A 386 14.34 6.42 -11.71
CA TRP A 386 13.34 5.55 -12.34
C TRP A 386 12.87 6.08 -13.69
N HIS A 387 12.60 7.37 -13.78
CA HIS A 387 12.24 8.02 -15.04
C HIS A 387 13.36 7.91 -16.07
N LYS A 388 14.59 8.28 -15.71
CA LYS A 388 15.75 8.21 -16.60
C LYS A 388 15.98 6.78 -17.12
N TRP A 389 15.98 5.80 -16.24
CA TRP A 389 16.21 4.39 -16.62
C TRP A 389 15.07 3.78 -17.41
N THR A 390 13.82 4.25 -17.20
CA THR A 390 12.70 3.84 -18.04
C THR A 390 12.92 4.15 -19.52
N TRP A 391 13.61 5.25 -19.83
CA TRP A 391 13.79 5.73 -21.20
C TRP A 391 15.19 5.46 -21.78
N VAL A 392 16.03 4.68 -21.12
CA VAL A 392 17.31 4.23 -21.67
C VAL A 392 17.07 3.48 -22.97
N GLY A 393 17.85 3.81 -24.02
CA GLY A 393 17.73 3.19 -25.35
C GLY A 393 16.48 3.58 -26.15
N SER A 394 15.67 4.56 -25.71
CA SER A 394 14.61 5.12 -26.54
C SER A 394 15.15 6.33 -27.32
N LYS A 395 15.21 6.19 -28.66
CA LYS A 395 15.37 7.34 -29.57
C LYS A 395 14.09 8.13 -29.66
#